data_c3f81d9eba6eed33607809525736c77c
#
_entry.id   c3f81d9eba6eed33607809525736c77c
#
_cell.length_a   1.000
_cell.length_b   1.000
_cell.length_c   1.000
_cell.angle_alpha   90.00
_cell.angle_beta   90.00
_cell.angle_gamma   90.00
#
_symmetry.space_group_name_H-M   'P 1'
#
loop_
_entity.id
_entity.type
_entity.pdbx_description
1 polymer ?
#
loop_
_entity_poly.entity_id
_entity_poly.type
_entity_poly.pdbx_seq_one_letter_code
_entity_poly.pdbx_strand_id
1 'polypeptide(L)'
;MKRLLFLLGILLLTIEGFAQRVILVEKGDVVSLLDAFREAARLNNDRDSERLFILIPNGYYDLGELTLTRVAGNNIAIIGESMEGTIIRNAPDKSIEGISRTAVLQNRGKGNYYQDLTLKNDLDYYASEPDGRAVCLQDKGFRTICNRVRMLSYQDTYYSDNEKCQHYFKDSEIHGTIDFICGAGDVWFERCKIVTEKRSRDGSGNNIIAAPRTSKTKWGYIFNRCTIVNDVSDYYYGRSWHTNPACVWLYTTLLTPEKLLPARYDPKGMKTSSNYFKEYGTMDAKGRNITPKTNVVTFTLRDDTKPFVAETIMTREELSKYKTKNIFTSWNPVKQLKKLEKQSRKLQKKHFKN
;
A
#
# COMPACT_ATOMS: atom_id res chain seq x y z
N MET A 1 -15.37 -14.48 43.07
CA MET A 1 -15.11 -13.96 41.71
C MET A 1 -14.47 -15.08 40.89
N LYS A 2 -15.26 -15.78 40.07
CA LYS A 2 -14.79 -16.88 39.20
C LYS A 2 -14.29 -16.28 37.90
N ARG A 3 -13.00 -16.35 37.65
CA ARG A 3 -12.41 -16.06 36.34
C ARG A 3 -12.80 -17.19 35.38
N LEU A 4 -13.68 -16.90 34.44
CA LEU A 4 -14.00 -17.78 33.32
C LEU A 4 -12.81 -17.74 32.37
N LEU A 5 -12.03 -18.80 32.31
CA LEU A 5 -11.02 -19.03 31.27
C LEU A 5 -11.79 -19.35 29.98
N PHE A 6 -11.87 -18.39 29.06
CA PHE A 6 -12.27 -18.65 27.69
C PHE A 6 -11.11 -19.36 26.99
N LEU A 7 -11.26 -20.66 26.76
CA LEU A 7 -10.41 -21.44 25.87
C LEU A 7 -10.68 -21.01 24.44
N LEU A 8 -9.73 -20.29 23.84
CA LEU A 8 -9.69 -20.03 22.42
C LEU A 8 -9.68 -21.39 21.71
N GLY A 9 -10.76 -21.73 21.00
CA GLY A 9 -10.87 -22.99 20.30
C GLY A 9 -9.87 -23.09 19.13
N ILE A 10 -8.69 -23.62 19.37
CA ILE A 10 -7.78 -24.03 18.30
C ILE A 10 -8.31 -25.36 17.77
N LEU A 11 -9.09 -25.30 16.71
CA LEU A 11 -9.55 -26.49 16.00
C LEU A 11 -8.43 -27.02 15.10
N LEU A 12 -7.58 -27.89 15.64
CA LEU A 12 -6.63 -28.69 14.86
C LEU A 12 -7.37 -29.86 14.22
N LEU A 13 -7.90 -29.66 13.03
CA LEU A 13 -8.43 -30.74 12.20
C LEU A 13 -7.29 -31.43 11.44
N THR A 14 -6.82 -32.56 11.95
CA THR A 14 -5.94 -33.47 11.24
C THR A 14 -6.76 -34.34 10.28
N ILE A 15 -6.72 -34.02 8.99
CA ILE A 15 -7.03 -34.94 7.89
C ILE A 15 -5.81 -34.94 6.98
N GLU A 16 -5.33 -36.11 6.59
CA GLU A 16 -4.15 -36.31 5.76
C GLU A 16 -4.16 -35.42 4.50
N GLY A 17 -3.24 -34.46 4.46
CA GLY A 17 -3.12 -33.42 3.45
C GLY A 17 -2.97 -32.09 4.14
N PHE A 18 -1.77 -31.71 4.54
CA PHE A 18 -1.35 -30.42 5.12
C PHE A 18 -2.51 -29.57 5.67
N ALA A 19 -2.91 -29.80 6.91
CA ALA A 19 -3.92 -28.99 7.58
C ALA A 19 -3.46 -27.52 7.57
N GLN A 20 -4.25 -26.66 6.94
CA GLN A 20 -3.96 -25.22 6.95
C GLN A 20 -4.14 -24.69 8.36
N ARG A 21 -3.11 -24.05 8.92
CA ARG A 21 -3.16 -23.39 10.24
C ARG A 21 -4.01 -22.13 10.10
N VAL A 22 -5.16 -22.10 10.80
CA VAL A 22 -6.15 -21.04 10.66
C VAL A 22 -6.52 -20.50 12.04
N ILE A 23 -6.58 -19.19 12.17
CA ILE A 23 -7.20 -18.45 13.29
C ILE A 23 -8.43 -17.75 12.73
N LEU A 24 -9.57 -17.93 13.38
CA LEU A 24 -10.82 -17.26 13.05
C LEU A 24 -11.02 -16.08 13.98
N VAL A 25 -11.32 -14.91 13.43
CA VAL A 25 -11.69 -13.71 14.18
C VAL A 25 -13.21 -13.70 14.33
N GLU A 26 -13.70 -13.33 15.50
CA GLU A 26 -15.13 -13.14 15.75
C GLU A 26 -15.62 -11.88 15.02
N LYS A 27 -16.84 -11.97 14.48
CA LYS A 27 -17.43 -10.90 13.65
C LYS A 27 -17.57 -9.59 14.43
N GLY A 28 -16.87 -8.54 13.96
CA GLY A 28 -16.91 -7.19 14.54
C GLY A 28 -16.21 -7.08 15.91
N ASP A 29 -15.56 -8.14 16.38
CA ASP A 29 -14.87 -8.14 17.66
C ASP A 29 -13.40 -7.72 17.53
N VAL A 30 -13.10 -6.53 18.03
CA VAL A 30 -11.73 -5.95 18.02
C VAL A 30 -10.81 -6.73 18.95
N VAL A 31 -11.29 -7.24 20.08
CA VAL A 31 -10.47 -8.01 21.02
C VAL A 31 -10.01 -9.31 20.36
N SER A 32 -10.94 -10.01 19.71
CA SER A 32 -10.65 -11.22 18.93
C SER A 32 -9.66 -10.94 17.80
N LEU A 33 -9.77 -9.80 17.10
CA LEU A 33 -8.82 -9.38 16.06
C LEU A 33 -7.41 -9.17 16.64
N LEU A 34 -7.29 -8.44 17.75
CA LEU A 34 -6.00 -8.16 18.38
C LEU A 34 -5.37 -9.44 18.97
N ASP A 35 -6.18 -10.33 19.53
CA ASP A 35 -5.72 -11.65 20.00
C ASP A 35 -5.22 -12.52 18.85
N ALA A 36 -5.91 -12.52 17.71
CA ALA A 36 -5.48 -13.23 16.51
C ALA A 36 -4.09 -12.73 16.03
N PHE A 37 -3.84 -11.43 16.05
CA PHE A 37 -2.52 -10.88 15.69
C PHE A 37 -1.44 -11.26 16.71
N ARG A 38 -1.74 -11.24 18.02
CA ARG A 38 -0.81 -11.67 19.08
C ARG A 38 -0.47 -13.15 18.97
N GLU A 39 -1.48 -13.99 18.80
CA GLU A 39 -1.28 -15.43 18.64
C GLU A 39 -0.53 -15.78 17.36
N ALA A 40 -0.85 -15.12 16.24
CA ALA A 40 -0.13 -15.31 15.00
C ALA A 40 1.36 -14.91 15.13
N ALA A 41 1.67 -13.84 15.84
CA ALA A 41 3.05 -13.44 16.12
C ALA A 41 3.79 -14.46 16.98
N ARG A 42 3.11 -15.07 17.97
CA ARG A 42 3.67 -16.12 18.82
C ARG A 42 3.96 -17.41 18.04
N LEU A 43 3.02 -17.82 17.18
CA LEU A 43 3.12 -19.06 16.41
C LEU A 43 4.07 -18.97 15.22
N ASN A 44 4.23 -17.77 14.66
CA ASN A 44 5.02 -17.50 13.45
C ASN A 44 6.17 -16.53 13.69
N ASN A 45 6.87 -16.68 14.82
CA ASN A 45 8.04 -15.88 15.17
C ASN A 45 9.28 -16.21 14.33
N ASP A 46 9.36 -17.43 13.77
CA ASP A 46 10.45 -17.86 12.90
C ASP A 46 10.19 -17.43 11.44
N ARG A 47 11.29 -17.11 10.72
CA ARG A 47 11.26 -16.71 9.31
C ARG A 47 10.82 -17.83 8.37
N ASP A 48 11.02 -19.08 8.76
CA ASP A 48 10.73 -20.27 7.99
C ASP A 48 9.43 -20.96 8.44
N SER A 49 8.67 -20.32 9.35
CA SER A 49 7.36 -20.79 9.80
C SER A 49 6.43 -21.09 8.61
N GLU A 50 5.65 -22.15 8.72
CA GLU A 50 4.59 -22.44 7.76
C GLU A 50 3.53 -21.34 7.73
N ARG A 51 2.85 -21.20 6.59
CA ARG A 51 1.80 -20.19 6.40
C ARG A 51 0.69 -20.34 7.45
N LEU A 52 0.41 -19.27 8.17
CA LEU A 52 -0.72 -19.13 9.07
C LEU A 52 -1.75 -18.18 8.45
N PHE A 53 -3.03 -18.56 8.47
CA PHE A 53 -4.13 -17.76 7.95
C PHE A 53 -4.94 -17.18 9.11
N ILE A 54 -5.18 -15.89 9.07
CA ILE A 54 -6.15 -15.20 9.93
C ILE A 54 -7.34 -14.85 9.04
N LEU A 55 -8.52 -15.38 9.36
CA LEU A 55 -9.75 -15.11 8.62
C LEU A 55 -10.62 -14.13 9.40
N ILE A 56 -10.99 -13.04 8.74
CA ILE A 56 -11.71 -11.92 9.34
C ILE A 56 -13.06 -11.77 8.61
N PRO A 57 -14.19 -12.08 9.26
CA PRO A 57 -15.53 -11.89 8.67
C PRO A 57 -15.81 -10.42 8.33
N ASN A 58 -16.79 -10.18 7.47
CA ASN A 58 -17.31 -8.85 7.25
C ASN A 58 -17.77 -8.25 8.58
N GLY A 59 -17.28 -7.07 8.88
CA GLY A 59 -17.52 -6.36 10.13
C GLY A 59 -16.69 -5.08 10.18
N TYR A 60 -17.03 -4.24 11.14
CA TYR A 60 -16.33 -2.99 11.41
C TYR A 60 -15.51 -3.17 12.69
N TYR A 61 -14.21 -3.22 12.55
CA TYR A 61 -13.24 -3.45 13.63
C TYR A 61 -12.61 -2.11 14.01
N ASP A 62 -13.27 -1.42 14.95
CA ASP A 62 -12.85 -0.08 15.38
C ASP A 62 -11.79 -0.15 16.48
N LEU A 63 -10.57 0.15 16.13
CA LEU A 63 -9.42 0.24 17.05
C LEU A 63 -9.46 1.52 17.91
N GLY A 64 -10.42 2.43 17.68
CA GLY A 64 -10.46 3.74 18.36
C GLY A 64 -9.19 4.54 18.08
N GLU A 65 -8.57 5.07 19.11
CA GLU A 65 -7.31 5.82 19.02
C GLU A 65 -6.05 4.95 18.93
N LEU A 66 -6.20 3.62 19.01
CA LEU A 66 -5.05 2.72 18.96
C LEU A 66 -4.32 2.83 17.62
N THR A 67 -3.02 3.03 17.69
CA THR A 67 -2.14 3.12 16.53
C THR A 67 -1.07 2.04 16.54
N LEU A 68 -0.42 1.86 15.38
CA LEU A 68 0.70 0.94 15.21
C LEU A 68 0.36 -0.49 15.63
N THR A 69 -0.90 -0.93 15.39
CA THR A 69 -1.31 -2.32 15.67
C THR A 69 -0.40 -3.29 14.92
N ARG A 70 0.34 -4.09 15.67
CA ARG A 70 1.46 -4.86 15.12
C ARG A 70 1.04 -6.18 14.48
N VAL A 71 1.46 -6.40 13.25
CA VAL A 71 1.50 -7.70 12.58
C VAL A 71 2.97 -8.15 12.55
N ALA A 72 3.43 -8.80 13.64
CA ALA A 72 4.84 -9.07 13.87
C ALA A 72 5.33 -10.44 13.36
N GLY A 73 4.43 -11.40 13.18
CA GLY A 73 4.80 -12.75 12.72
C GLY A 73 5.13 -12.82 11.24
N ASN A 74 5.86 -13.87 10.86
CA ASN A 74 6.27 -14.15 9.48
C ASN A 74 5.29 -15.09 8.79
N ASN A 75 5.19 -15.00 7.47
CA ASN A 75 4.32 -15.86 6.66
C ASN A 75 2.85 -15.90 7.15
N ILE A 76 2.32 -14.75 7.56
CA ILE A 76 0.93 -14.59 7.95
C ILE A 76 0.12 -14.16 6.74
N ALA A 77 -1.04 -14.79 6.54
CA ALA A 77 -2.04 -14.39 5.56
C ALA A 77 -3.27 -13.83 6.30
N ILE A 78 -3.54 -12.54 6.15
CA ILE A 78 -4.67 -11.83 6.72
C ILE A 78 -5.72 -11.69 5.64
N ILE A 79 -6.83 -12.41 5.78
CA ILE A 79 -7.84 -12.57 4.76
C ILE A 79 -9.19 -12.10 5.29
N GLY A 80 -9.67 -11.00 4.73
CA GLY A 80 -11.04 -10.56 4.93
C GLY A 80 -12.04 -11.41 4.15
N GLU A 81 -13.31 -11.31 4.50
CA GLU A 81 -14.37 -11.93 3.73
C GLU A 81 -14.62 -11.19 2.42
N SER A 82 -14.61 -9.85 2.45
CA SER A 82 -14.66 -8.99 1.27
C SER A 82 -13.90 -7.69 1.50
N MET A 83 -13.43 -7.07 0.42
CA MET A 83 -12.71 -5.79 0.48
C MET A 83 -13.58 -4.67 1.07
N GLU A 84 -14.85 -4.64 0.70
CA GLU A 84 -15.79 -3.61 1.13
C GLU A 84 -16.36 -3.85 2.52
N GLY A 85 -16.51 -5.10 2.92
CA GLY A 85 -17.21 -5.48 4.14
C GLY A 85 -16.32 -5.71 5.35
N THR A 86 -15.04 -6.08 5.16
CA THR A 86 -14.09 -6.27 6.26
C THR A 86 -13.29 -4.99 6.46
N ILE A 87 -13.63 -4.19 7.47
CA ILE A 87 -13.05 -2.86 7.68
C ILE A 87 -12.33 -2.83 9.03
N ILE A 88 -11.00 -2.60 9.00
CA ILE A 88 -10.19 -2.32 10.19
C ILE A 88 -9.88 -0.82 10.19
N ARG A 89 -10.29 -0.15 11.24
CA ARG A 89 -10.26 1.31 11.31
C ARG A 89 -9.63 1.79 12.60
N ASN A 90 -8.87 2.90 12.55
CA ASN A 90 -8.55 3.70 13.73
C ASN A 90 -8.94 5.18 13.50
N ALA A 91 -8.96 5.94 14.58
CA ALA A 91 -9.13 7.39 14.57
C ALA A 91 -8.21 7.99 15.65
N PRO A 92 -6.91 8.08 15.37
CA PRO A 92 -5.98 8.65 16.32
C PRO A 92 -6.25 10.13 16.53
N ASP A 93 -5.96 10.62 17.73
CA ASP A 93 -6.03 12.04 18.01
C ASP A 93 -5.08 12.83 17.11
N LYS A 94 -5.53 13.99 16.62
CA LYS A 94 -4.76 14.83 15.71
C LYS A 94 -3.43 15.32 16.27
N SER A 95 -3.28 15.41 17.60
CA SER A 95 -2.04 15.82 18.26
C SER A 95 -0.90 14.84 18.05
N ILE A 96 -1.21 13.58 17.71
CA ILE A 96 -0.20 12.55 17.39
C ILE A 96 0.02 12.37 15.91
N GLU A 97 -0.47 13.31 15.05
CA GLU A 97 -0.23 13.20 13.62
C GLU A 97 1.24 12.87 13.33
N GLY A 98 1.51 12.11 12.28
CA GLY A 98 2.87 11.78 11.88
C GLY A 98 3.01 10.41 11.24
N ILE A 99 3.89 10.35 10.24
CA ILE A 99 4.10 9.17 9.40
C ILE A 99 4.52 7.90 10.19
N SER A 100 5.16 8.05 11.34
CA SER A 100 5.64 6.91 12.14
C SER A 100 4.77 6.63 13.38
N ARG A 101 3.63 7.32 13.53
CA ARG A 101 2.85 7.30 14.77
C ARG A 101 1.39 6.88 14.59
N THR A 102 0.80 7.08 13.43
CA THR A 102 -0.65 7.03 13.21
C THR A 102 -1.17 5.75 12.56
N ALA A 103 -0.30 4.84 12.13
CA ALA A 103 -0.70 3.70 11.31
C ALA A 103 -1.78 2.82 11.96
N VAL A 104 -2.79 2.43 11.16
CA VAL A 104 -3.78 1.42 11.54
C VAL A 104 -3.08 0.11 11.83
N LEU A 105 -2.30 -0.39 10.86
CA LEU A 105 -1.47 -1.58 11.00
C LEU A 105 0.02 -1.27 10.75
N GLN A 106 0.88 -1.86 11.56
CA GLN A 106 2.32 -1.88 11.35
C GLN A 106 2.76 -3.31 11.04
N ASN A 107 3.05 -3.60 9.76
CA ASN A 107 3.60 -4.87 9.34
C ASN A 107 5.10 -4.94 9.64
N ARG A 108 5.54 -6.01 10.32
CA ARG A 108 6.96 -6.27 10.63
C ARG A 108 7.47 -7.61 10.14
N GLY A 109 6.57 -8.44 9.63
CA GLY A 109 6.90 -9.81 9.22
C GLY A 109 7.45 -9.92 7.81
N LYS A 110 8.09 -11.03 7.53
CA LYS A 110 8.52 -11.43 6.19
C LYS A 110 7.47 -12.32 5.53
N GLY A 111 7.16 -12.05 4.27
CA GLY A 111 6.28 -12.88 3.47
C GLY A 111 4.79 -12.77 3.82
N ASN A 112 4.37 -11.69 4.46
CA ASN A 112 2.98 -11.49 4.84
C ASN A 112 2.09 -11.17 3.63
N TYR A 113 0.83 -11.60 3.72
CA TYR A 113 -0.17 -11.48 2.67
C TYR A 113 -1.45 -10.89 3.22
N TYR A 114 -1.96 -9.86 2.56
CA TYR A 114 -3.21 -9.18 2.89
C TYR A 114 -4.17 -9.32 1.71
N GLN A 115 -5.41 -9.71 1.98
CA GLN A 115 -6.41 -9.89 0.93
C GLN A 115 -7.82 -9.57 1.39
N ASP A 116 -8.61 -8.96 0.49
CA ASP A 116 -10.05 -8.73 0.64
C ASP A 116 -10.43 -7.98 1.94
N LEU A 117 -9.75 -6.86 2.22
CA LEU A 117 -10.02 -6.04 3.40
C LEU A 117 -9.78 -4.55 3.14
N THR A 118 -10.38 -3.71 3.97
CA THR A 118 -10.15 -2.26 4.00
C THR A 118 -9.43 -1.87 5.29
N LEU A 119 -8.36 -1.06 5.14
CA LEU A 119 -7.73 -0.32 6.23
C LEU A 119 -8.19 1.13 6.13
N LYS A 120 -8.67 1.71 7.23
CA LYS A 120 -9.16 3.08 7.26
C LYS A 120 -8.54 3.86 8.41
N ASN A 121 -7.92 4.99 8.11
CA ASN A 121 -7.42 5.91 9.13
C ASN A 121 -8.28 7.18 9.09
N ASP A 122 -9.03 7.40 10.17
CA ASP A 122 -9.95 8.53 10.32
C ASP A 122 -9.37 9.66 11.19
N LEU A 123 -8.05 9.85 11.21
CA LEU A 123 -7.45 11.06 11.74
C LEU A 123 -8.10 12.28 11.07
N ASP A 124 -8.47 13.30 11.85
CA ASP A 124 -9.04 14.54 11.28
C ASP A 124 -7.96 15.31 10.51
N TYR A 125 -7.78 14.93 9.26
CA TYR A 125 -6.80 15.51 8.35
C TYR A 125 -6.92 17.02 8.23
N TYR A 126 -8.15 17.54 8.11
CA TYR A 126 -8.39 18.96 7.90
C TYR A 126 -8.27 19.82 9.16
N ALA A 127 -8.19 19.21 10.33
CA ALA A 127 -7.96 19.90 11.60
C ALA A 127 -6.57 19.64 12.17
N SER A 128 -5.74 18.85 11.46
CA SER A 128 -4.39 18.50 11.91
C SER A 128 -3.38 19.54 11.43
N GLU A 129 -2.41 19.81 12.28
CA GLU A 129 -1.24 20.63 11.98
C GLU A 129 0.02 19.83 12.31
N PRO A 130 1.10 19.95 11.53
CA PRO A 130 1.22 20.80 10.32
C PRO A 130 0.70 20.12 9.04
N ASP A 131 0.56 18.79 8.97
CA ASP A 131 0.37 18.07 7.69
C ASP A 131 -0.76 17.03 7.71
N GLY A 132 -1.23 16.57 8.88
CA GLY A 132 -2.28 15.56 8.99
C GLY A 132 -1.89 14.16 8.44
N ARG A 133 -0.65 13.73 8.67
CA ARG A 133 -0.14 12.42 8.22
C ARG A 133 -0.85 11.27 8.91
N ALA A 134 -1.54 10.44 8.14
CA ALA A 134 -2.45 9.41 8.63
C ALA A 134 -2.27 8.09 7.87
N VAL A 135 -1.42 7.23 8.36
CA VAL A 135 -1.00 5.99 7.68
C VAL A 135 -2.04 4.89 7.87
N CYS A 136 -2.44 4.20 6.79
CA CYS A 136 -3.19 2.95 6.88
C CYS A 136 -2.25 1.76 7.16
N LEU A 137 -1.24 1.59 6.34
CA LEU A 137 -0.26 0.52 6.48
C LEU A 137 1.16 1.08 6.51
N GLN A 138 1.82 1.00 7.67
CA GLN A 138 3.26 1.17 7.79
C GLN A 138 3.92 -0.19 7.57
N ASP A 139 4.56 -0.37 6.43
CA ASP A 139 5.13 -1.66 6.05
C ASP A 139 6.64 -1.70 6.28
N LYS A 140 7.05 -2.19 7.45
CA LYS A 140 8.44 -2.50 7.80
C LYS A 140 8.85 -3.93 7.42
N GLY A 141 7.91 -4.66 6.82
CA GLY A 141 8.10 -6.05 6.42
C GLY A 141 9.01 -6.23 5.20
N PHE A 142 9.10 -7.49 4.78
CA PHE A 142 9.86 -7.88 3.60
C PHE A 142 9.05 -8.88 2.77
N ARG A 143 8.89 -8.66 1.46
CA ARG A 143 8.09 -9.48 0.55
C ARG A 143 6.61 -9.52 0.92
N THR A 144 6.04 -8.36 1.23
CA THR A 144 4.61 -8.20 1.45
C THR A 144 3.84 -8.27 0.13
N ILE A 145 2.69 -8.94 0.16
CA ILE A 145 1.73 -8.95 -0.96
C ILE A 145 0.39 -8.41 -0.46
N CYS A 146 -0.14 -7.40 -1.15
CA CYS A 146 -1.51 -6.91 -0.97
C CYS A 146 -2.34 -7.22 -2.23
N ASN A 147 -3.49 -7.90 -2.07
CA ASN A 147 -4.36 -8.32 -3.15
C ASN A 147 -5.80 -7.94 -2.83
N ARG A 148 -6.39 -7.01 -3.56
CA ARG A 148 -7.71 -6.43 -3.23
C ARG A 148 -7.76 -5.91 -1.80
N VAL A 149 -6.80 -5.03 -1.47
CA VAL A 149 -6.75 -4.29 -0.21
C VAL A 149 -7.09 -2.84 -0.50
N ARG A 150 -8.06 -2.28 0.22
CA ARG A 150 -8.41 -0.88 0.12
C ARG A 150 -7.83 -0.11 1.30
N MET A 151 -7.20 1.02 1.02
CA MET A 151 -6.62 1.91 2.02
C MET A 151 -7.26 3.30 1.89
N LEU A 152 -7.98 3.72 2.92
CA LEU A 152 -8.74 4.97 2.96
C LEU A 152 -8.11 5.92 3.97
N SER A 153 -7.46 6.96 3.46
CA SER A 153 -6.87 8.04 4.26
C SER A 153 -6.57 9.25 3.37
N TYR A 154 -5.72 10.14 3.86
CA TYR A 154 -5.36 11.39 3.20
C TYR A 154 -3.87 11.45 2.90
N GLN A 155 -3.01 11.91 3.83
CA GLN A 155 -1.56 12.00 3.62
C GLN A 155 -0.84 10.76 4.12
N ASP A 156 0.18 10.28 3.39
CA ASP A 156 1.03 9.15 3.74
C ASP A 156 0.29 7.80 3.93
N THR A 157 -0.81 7.58 3.22
CA THR A 157 -1.72 6.43 3.39
C THR A 157 -1.01 5.08 3.40
N TYR A 158 -0.12 4.84 2.45
CA TYR A 158 0.76 3.68 2.42
C TYR A 158 2.20 4.10 2.59
N TYR A 159 2.83 3.63 3.65
CA TYR A 159 4.23 3.91 3.97
C TYR A 159 5.10 2.65 3.96
N SER A 160 5.93 2.46 2.93
CA SER A 160 6.94 1.39 2.88
C SER A 160 8.18 1.82 3.68
N ASP A 161 8.26 1.39 4.94
CA ASP A 161 9.27 1.81 5.89
C ASP A 161 10.38 0.75 6.07
N ASN A 162 10.90 0.27 4.93
CA ASN A 162 12.03 -0.65 4.89
C ASN A 162 12.84 -0.41 3.62
N GLU A 163 14.06 0.09 3.74
CA GLU A 163 14.91 0.46 2.62
C GLU A 163 15.28 -0.69 1.67
N LYS A 164 15.13 -1.94 2.11
CA LYS A 164 15.44 -3.14 1.30
C LYS A 164 14.19 -3.92 0.91
N CYS A 165 13.00 -3.37 1.17
CA CYS A 165 11.77 -4.11 0.92
C CYS A 165 11.54 -4.41 -0.55
N GLN A 166 10.79 -5.49 -0.77
CA GLN A 166 10.24 -5.88 -2.05
C GLN A 166 8.75 -6.18 -1.83
N HIS A 167 7.86 -5.32 -2.31
CA HIS A 167 6.43 -5.45 -2.08
C HIS A 167 5.66 -5.53 -3.40
N TYR A 168 4.51 -6.20 -3.37
CA TYR A 168 3.69 -6.40 -4.56
C TYR A 168 2.22 -6.17 -4.23
N PHE A 169 1.62 -5.22 -4.92
CA PHE A 169 0.21 -4.89 -4.85
C PHE A 169 -0.49 -5.36 -6.11
N LYS A 170 -1.71 -5.88 -5.99
CA LYS A 170 -2.54 -6.27 -7.12
C LYS A 170 -4.00 -5.98 -6.85
N ASP A 171 -4.68 -5.39 -7.85
CA ASP A 171 -6.12 -5.11 -7.82
C ASP A 171 -6.58 -4.40 -6.52
N SER A 172 -5.68 -3.60 -5.91
CA SER A 172 -5.90 -2.88 -4.66
C SER A 172 -6.32 -1.43 -4.93
N GLU A 173 -6.89 -0.78 -3.92
CA GLU A 173 -7.36 0.60 -4.02
C GLU A 173 -6.69 1.45 -2.94
N ILE A 174 -6.07 2.58 -3.31
CA ILE A 174 -5.35 3.47 -2.38
C ILE A 174 -5.81 4.89 -2.59
N HIS A 175 -6.32 5.49 -1.52
CA HIS A 175 -6.84 6.86 -1.48
C HIS A 175 -5.88 7.78 -0.75
N GLY A 176 -5.81 9.06 -1.19
CA GLY A 176 -5.06 10.06 -0.47
C GLY A 176 -4.92 11.40 -1.17
N THR A 177 -4.14 12.29 -0.56
CA THR A 177 -3.94 13.67 -0.99
C THR A 177 -2.50 13.93 -1.42
N ILE A 178 -1.58 13.96 -0.44
CA ILE A 178 -0.16 14.24 -0.66
C ILE A 178 0.68 13.05 -0.19
N ASP A 179 1.67 12.67 -1.04
CA ASP A 179 2.65 11.65 -0.71
C ASP A 179 1.99 10.34 -0.21
N PHE A 180 0.75 10.10 -0.64
CA PHE A 180 -0.06 9.05 -0.03
C PHE A 180 0.40 7.63 -0.37
N ILE A 181 1.37 7.51 -1.27
CA ILE A 181 2.16 6.30 -1.51
C ILE A 181 3.63 6.68 -1.35
N CYS A 182 4.22 6.46 -0.17
CA CYS A 182 5.53 6.98 0.16
C CYS A 182 6.45 5.95 0.81
N GLY A 183 7.74 6.24 0.83
CA GLY A 183 8.75 5.41 1.48
C GLY A 183 9.80 4.82 0.55
N ALA A 184 10.39 3.70 0.96
CA ALA A 184 11.58 3.12 0.37
C ALA A 184 11.31 1.76 -0.30
N GLY A 185 12.36 1.17 -0.86
CA GLY A 185 12.34 -0.17 -1.44
C GLY A 185 11.83 -0.24 -2.86
N ASP A 186 11.64 -1.46 -3.36
CA ASP A 186 11.04 -1.75 -4.65
C ASP A 186 9.62 -2.24 -4.47
N VAL A 187 8.64 -1.46 -4.94
CA VAL A 187 7.21 -1.76 -4.80
C VAL A 187 6.54 -1.76 -6.16
N TRP A 188 5.92 -2.87 -6.51
CA TRP A 188 5.15 -3.03 -7.74
C TRP A 188 3.66 -2.97 -7.47
N PHE A 189 2.99 -2.03 -8.13
CA PHE A 189 1.54 -1.87 -8.13
C PHE A 189 0.97 -2.37 -9.45
N GLU A 190 0.24 -3.49 -9.43
CA GLU A 190 -0.36 -4.11 -10.61
C GLU A 190 -1.87 -3.87 -10.63
N ARG A 191 -2.37 -3.16 -11.64
CA ARG A 191 -3.80 -2.87 -11.84
C ARG A 191 -4.50 -2.30 -10.59
N CYS A 192 -3.79 -1.46 -9.84
CA CYS A 192 -4.37 -0.80 -8.68
C CYS A 192 -5.19 0.42 -9.10
N LYS A 193 -6.23 0.72 -8.34
CA LYS A 193 -6.99 1.96 -8.42
C LYS A 193 -6.37 2.97 -7.44
N ILE A 194 -5.95 4.11 -7.96
CA ILE A 194 -5.32 5.19 -7.22
C ILE A 194 -6.31 6.36 -7.22
N VAL A 195 -6.76 6.76 -6.04
CA VAL A 195 -7.82 7.75 -5.88
C VAL A 195 -7.28 8.97 -5.15
N THR A 196 -7.41 10.14 -5.76
CA THR A 196 -7.05 11.37 -5.08
C THR A 196 -8.24 11.92 -4.30
N GLU A 197 -7.99 12.26 -3.05
CA GLU A 197 -8.95 12.88 -2.16
C GLU A 197 -8.80 14.41 -2.15
N LYS A 198 -9.80 15.12 -1.66
CA LYS A 198 -9.80 16.58 -1.56
C LYS A 198 -8.70 17.04 -0.60
N ARG A 199 -7.72 17.82 -1.11
CA ARG A 199 -6.55 18.20 -0.33
C ARG A 199 -6.84 19.19 0.79
N SER A 200 -7.74 20.11 0.54
CA SER A 200 -8.17 21.14 1.48
C SER A 200 -9.68 21.24 1.50
N ARG A 201 -10.26 21.86 2.52
CA ARG A 201 -11.72 22.03 2.63
C ARG A 201 -12.31 22.81 1.44
N ASP A 202 -11.57 23.79 0.93
CA ASP A 202 -11.95 24.61 -0.24
C ASP A 202 -11.54 23.98 -1.59
N GLY A 203 -10.84 22.85 -1.58
CA GLY A 203 -10.35 22.18 -2.78
C GLY A 203 -9.08 22.78 -3.37
N SER A 204 -8.43 23.72 -2.68
CA SER A 204 -7.17 24.31 -3.14
C SER A 204 -5.99 23.34 -3.00
N GLY A 205 -4.93 23.63 -3.76
CA GLY A 205 -3.68 22.88 -3.75
C GLY A 205 -3.70 21.63 -4.64
N ASN A 206 -2.51 21.23 -5.09
CA ASN A 206 -2.32 20.09 -5.97
C ASN A 206 -2.08 18.81 -5.17
N ASN A 207 -2.62 17.70 -5.62
CA ASN A 207 -2.32 16.39 -5.06
C ASN A 207 -0.97 15.85 -5.58
N ILE A 208 -0.33 15.03 -4.77
CA ILE A 208 0.92 14.34 -5.13
C ILE A 208 0.76 12.87 -4.76
N ILE A 209 0.79 11.98 -5.76
CA ILE A 209 0.49 10.57 -5.51
C ILE A 209 1.65 9.88 -4.80
N ALA A 210 2.84 9.91 -5.39
CA ALA A 210 3.98 9.12 -4.91
C ALA A 210 5.12 10.00 -4.37
N ALA A 211 5.71 9.57 -3.25
CA ALA A 211 6.92 10.17 -2.69
C ALA A 211 7.97 9.09 -2.37
N PRO A 212 8.69 8.55 -3.36
CA PRO A 212 9.70 7.53 -3.13
C PRO A 212 10.99 8.10 -2.55
N ARG A 213 11.68 7.26 -1.76
CA ARG A 213 13.08 7.40 -1.35
C ARG A 213 13.82 6.10 -1.60
N THR A 214 14.34 5.91 -2.79
CA THR A 214 15.00 4.66 -3.18
C THR A 214 16.49 4.73 -2.86
N SER A 215 16.93 4.18 -1.73
CA SER A 215 18.31 4.30 -1.23
C SER A 215 19.12 3.00 -1.30
N LYS A 216 18.50 1.86 -1.01
CA LYS A 216 19.15 0.54 -0.92
C LYS A 216 18.67 -0.46 -1.98
N THR A 217 17.75 -0.05 -2.81
CA THR A 217 17.22 -0.81 -3.94
C THR A 217 17.38 -0.02 -5.24
N LYS A 218 16.94 -0.57 -6.36
CA LYS A 218 17.22 -0.01 -7.68
C LYS A 218 16.00 0.56 -8.37
N TRP A 219 14.81 -0.03 -8.13
CA TRP A 219 13.68 0.17 -9.02
C TRP A 219 12.64 1.14 -8.49
N GLY A 220 12.56 1.30 -7.15
CA GLY A 220 11.59 2.18 -6.52
C GLY A 220 10.15 1.75 -6.72
N TYR A 221 9.29 2.69 -7.03
CA TYR A 221 7.85 2.47 -7.21
C TYR A 221 7.49 2.30 -8.67
N ILE A 222 6.87 1.18 -9.00
CA ILE A 222 6.41 0.87 -10.36
C ILE A 222 4.89 0.68 -10.34
N PHE A 223 4.19 1.56 -11.02
CA PHE A 223 2.75 1.49 -11.25
C PHE A 223 2.48 0.92 -12.64
N ASN A 224 1.97 -0.31 -12.69
CA ASN A 224 1.72 -0.98 -13.97
C ASN A 224 0.22 -1.20 -14.18
N ARG A 225 -0.32 -0.66 -15.26
CA ARG A 225 -1.75 -0.77 -15.63
C ARG A 225 -2.68 -0.29 -14.51
N CYS A 226 -2.24 0.68 -13.73
CA CYS A 226 -3.07 1.30 -12.71
C CYS A 226 -4.08 2.26 -13.34
N THR A 227 -5.18 2.52 -12.64
CA THR A 227 -6.17 3.53 -13.01
C THR A 227 -6.13 4.66 -11.99
N ILE A 228 -5.98 5.89 -12.45
CA ILE A 228 -6.08 7.07 -11.59
C ILE A 228 -7.49 7.63 -11.69
N VAL A 229 -8.14 7.77 -10.54
CA VAL A 229 -9.45 8.40 -10.37
C VAL A 229 -9.22 9.71 -9.64
N ASN A 230 -9.51 10.81 -10.30
CA ASN A 230 -9.36 12.14 -9.75
C ASN A 230 -10.39 13.07 -10.37
N ASP A 231 -11.25 13.63 -9.54
CA ASP A 231 -12.26 14.63 -9.90
C ASP A 231 -12.17 15.90 -9.04
N VAL A 232 -11.20 15.96 -8.14
CA VAL A 232 -11.12 16.99 -7.09
C VAL A 232 -10.16 18.13 -7.41
N SER A 233 -8.88 17.86 -7.66
CA SER A 233 -7.84 18.87 -7.84
C SER A 233 -6.82 18.41 -8.89
N ASP A 234 -6.02 19.33 -9.38
CA ASP A 234 -4.87 18.97 -10.21
C ASP A 234 -3.87 18.13 -9.41
N TYR A 235 -3.10 17.30 -10.10
CA TYR A 235 -2.18 16.37 -9.43
C TYR A 235 -0.89 16.14 -10.20
N TYR A 236 0.10 15.65 -9.46
CA TYR A 236 1.33 15.10 -9.98
C TYR A 236 1.39 13.57 -9.75
N TYR A 237 2.05 12.85 -10.61
CA TYR A 237 2.39 11.45 -10.42
C TYR A 237 3.26 11.20 -9.18
N GLY A 238 4.09 12.18 -8.82
CA GLY A 238 4.93 12.08 -7.65
C GLY A 238 5.91 13.22 -7.52
N ARG A 239 6.67 13.18 -6.43
CA ARG A 239 7.81 14.06 -6.17
C ARG A 239 8.95 13.32 -5.49
N SER A 240 10.15 13.89 -5.55
CA SER A 240 11.29 13.32 -4.83
C SER A 240 11.14 13.56 -3.33
N TRP A 241 11.26 12.51 -2.52
CA TRP A 241 11.32 12.68 -1.08
C TRP A 241 12.76 12.72 -0.56
N HIS A 242 13.54 11.68 -0.86
CA HIS A 242 14.89 11.52 -0.32
C HIS A 242 15.71 10.62 -1.23
N THR A 243 17.02 10.77 -1.27
CA THR A 243 18.04 9.96 -1.97
C THR A 243 17.55 9.03 -3.08
N ASN A 244 18.01 9.26 -4.31
CA ASN A 244 17.77 8.44 -5.51
C ASN A 244 16.30 8.00 -5.72
N PRO A 245 15.32 8.91 -5.66
CA PRO A 245 13.93 8.54 -5.82
C PRO A 245 13.68 7.95 -7.21
N ALA A 246 12.93 6.84 -7.27
CA ALA A 246 12.53 6.24 -8.53
C ALA A 246 11.01 5.98 -8.52
N CYS A 247 10.31 6.46 -9.54
CA CYS A 247 8.88 6.32 -9.72
C CYS A 247 8.55 6.18 -11.20
N VAL A 248 7.88 5.10 -11.56
CA VAL A 248 7.59 4.78 -12.96
C VAL A 248 6.13 4.41 -13.13
N TRP A 249 5.47 5.05 -14.10
CA TRP A 249 4.09 4.82 -14.47
C TRP A 249 4.01 4.17 -15.86
N LEU A 250 3.49 2.95 -15.90
CA LEU A 250 3.41 2.13 -17.12
C LEU A 250 1.97 1.80 -17.45
N TYR A 251 1.54 2.14 -18.67
CA TYR A 251 0.20 1.83 -19.18
C TYR A 251 -0.94 2.27 -18.25
N THR A 252 -0.76 3.43 -17.63
CA THR A 252 -1.71 3.99 -16.67
C THR A 252 -2.92 4.56 -17.40
N THR A 253 -4.13 4.29 -16.91
CA THR A 253 -5.36 4.91 -17.38
C THR A 253 -5.72 6.09 -16.49
N LEU A 254 -5.92 7.26 -17.10
CA LEU A 254 -6.39 8.48 -16.45
C LEU A 254 -7.88 8.68 -16.75
N LEU A 255 -8.73 8.77 -15.73
CA LEU A 255 -10.15 9.05 -15.96
C LEU A 255 -10.40 10.54 -16.27
N THR A 256 -9.56 11.42 -15.71
CA THR A 256 -9.57 12.88 -15.90
C THR A 256 -8.16 13.35 -16.29
N PRO A 257 -7.72 13.10 -17.54
CA PRO A 257 -6.34 13.37 -17.96
C PRO A 257 -5.97 14.87 -17.92
N GLU A 258 -6.95 15.77 -18.04
CA GLU A 258 -6.79 17.21 -17.96
C GLU A 258 -6.36 17.70 -16.58
N LYS A 259 -6.53 16.86 -15.52
CA LYS A 259 -6.12 17.16 -14.16
C LYS A 259 -4.66 16.78 -13.87
N LEU A 260 -4.03 15.98 -14.72
CA LEU A 260 -2.61 15.69 -14.59
C LEU A 260 -1.78 16.89 -15.07
N LEU A 261 -1.04 17.49 -14.15
CA LEU A 261 -0.23 18.66 -14.43
C LEU A 261 0.83 18.40 -15.52
N PRO A 262 1.10 19.37 -16.41
CA PRO A 262 1.98 19.17 -17.58
C PRO A 262 3.38 18.63 -17.22
N ALA A 263 3.94 19.05 -16.11
CA ALA A 263 5.24 18.55 -15.65
C ALA A 263 5.23 17.06 -15.24
N ARG A 264 4.06 16.43 -15.06
CA ARG A 264 3.87 15.04 -14.62
C ARG A 264 4.37 14.78 -13.20
N TYR A 265 5.54 15.28 -12.83
CA TYR A 265 6.14 15.19 -11.51
C TYR A 265 6.32 16.59 -10.95
N ASP A 266 6.16 16.74 -9.63
CA ASP A 266 6.31 18.06 -8.98
C ASP A 266 7.75 18.56 -9.17
N PRO A 267 7.92 19.67 -9.93
CA PRO A 267 9.26 20.22 -10.20
C PRO A 267 9.92 20.82 -8.97
N LYS A 268 9.17 21.06 -7.90
CA LYS A 268 9.66 21.58 -6.62
C LYS A 268 10.01 20.46 -5.63
N GLY A 269 10.56 19.35 -6.11
CA GLY A 269 10.89 18.18 -5.29
C GLY A 269 11.53 18.49 -3.94
N MET A 270 11.42 17.58 -2.96
CA MET A 270 11.80 17.90 -1.58
C MET A 270 13.30 18.03 -1.36
N LYS A 271 14.12 17.06 -1.79
CA LYS A 271 15.57 17.07 -1.48
C LYS A 271 16.49 16.66 -2.62
N THR A 272 16.04 15.81 -3.53
CA THR A 272 16.88 15.29 -4.61
C THR A 272 16.14 15.22 -5.92
N SER A 273 16.87 15.37 -7.02
CA SER A 273 16.39 15.11 -8.38
C SER A 273 16.48 13.63 -8.73
N SER A 274 15.75 13.23 -9.78
CA SER A 274 15.81 11.86 -10.27
C SER A 274 15.67 11.75 -11.78
N ASN A 275 16.61 11.02 -12.41
CA ASN A 275 16.49 10.54 -13.79
C ASN A 275 15.50 9.37 -13.93
N TYR A 276 14.94 8.87 -12.82
CA TYR A 276 14.09 7.69 -12.80
C TYR A 276 12.60 8.03 -12.60
N PHE A 277 12.23 9.29 -12.83
CA PHE A 277 10.84 9.72 -12.91
C PHE A 277 10.37 9.58 -14.35
N LYS A 278 9.65 8.49 -14.66
CA LYS A 278 9.32 8.11 -16.02
C LYS A 278 7.86 7.67 -16.17
N GLU A 279 7.29 7.90 -17.35
CA GLU A 279 6.02 7.30 -17.77
C GLU A 279 6.14 6.66 -19.16
N TYR A 280 5.26 5.69 -19.42
CA TYR A 280 5.12 5.05 -20.74
C TYR A 280 3.69 4.55 -20.97
N GLY A 281 3.13 4.84 -22.13
CA GLY A 281 1.87 4.27 -22.55
C GLY A 281 0.67 4.75 -21.73
N THR A 282 0.68 5.99 -21.22
CA THR A 282 -0.45 6.61 -20.52
C THR A 282 -1.65 6.72 -21.44
N MET A 283 -2.83 6.31 -20.98
CA MET A 283 -4.08 6.25 -21.71
C MET A 283 -5.16 7.12 -21.06
N ASP A 284 -6.07 7.62 -21.86
CA ASP A 284 -7.33 8.21 -21.36
C ASP A 284 -8.38 7.12 -21.06
N ALA A 285 -9.54 7.54 -20.55
CA ALA A 285 -10.67 6.65 -20.26
C ALA A 285 -11.24 5.91 -21.49
N LYS A 286 -10.93 6.38 -22.70
CA LYS A 286 -11.32 5.76 -23.98
C LYS A 286 -10.24 4.80 -24.51
N GLY A 287 -9.15 4.59 -23.77
CA GLY A 287 -8.02 3.74 -24.17
C GLY A 287 -7.11 4.37 -25.23
N ARG A 288 -7.21 5.66 -25.49
CA ARG A 288 -6.32 6.36 -26.42
C ARG A 288 -5.00 6.67 -25.72
N ASN A 289 -3.89 6.40 -26.39
CA ASN A 289 -2.57 6.77 -25.86
C ASN A 289 -2.41 8.30 -25.89
N ILE A 290 -2.21 8.89 -24.73
CA ILE A 290 -2.03 10.34 -24.51
C ILE A 290 -0.63 10.68 -23.97
N THR A 291 0.30 9.72 -23.98
CA THR A 291 1.69 9.98 -23.60
C THR A 291 2.29 10.99 -24.55
N PRO A 292 2.87 12.10 -24.07
CA PRO A 292 3.56 13.04 -24.94
C PRO A 292 4.79 12.40 -25.60
N LYS A 293 5.23 12.93 -26.73
CA LYS A 293 6.45 12.44 -27.40
C LYS A 293 7.70 12.69 -26.56
N THR A 294 7.74 13.83 -25.87
CA THR A 294 8.81 14.25 -24.96
C THR A 294 8.19 15.02 -23.82
N ASN A 295 8.80 14.96 -22.64
CA ASN A 295 8.43 15.81 -21.52
C ASN A 295 9.66 16.11 -20.65
N VAL A 296 10.32 17.22 -20.96
CA VAL A 296 11.50 17.68 -20.25
C VAL A 296 11.08 18.58 -19.10
N VAL A 297 11.47 18.20 -17.89
CA VAL A 297 11.13 18.91 -16.66
C VAL A 297 12.39 19.49 -16.03
N THR A 298 12.35 20.76 -15.67
CA THR A 298 13.38 21.40 -14.87
C THR A 298 12.99 21.34 -13.41
N PHE A 299 13.73 20.58 -12.62
CA PHE A 299 13.49 20.45 -11.18
C PHE A 299 14.29 21.50 -10.40
N THR A 300 13.63 22.13 -9.44
CA THR A 300 14.24 22.99 -8.44
C THR A 300 14.09 22.33 -7.07
N LEU A 301 15.20 22.08 -6.39
CA LEU A 301 15.22 21.37 -5.12
C LEU A 301 15.36 22.37 -3.96
N ARG A 302 14.88 21.99 -2.77
CA ARG A 302 14.90 22.88 -1.60
C ARG A 302 16.30 23.35 -1.21
N ASP A 303 17.28 22.47 -1.35
CA ASP A 303 18.65 22.68 -0.85
C ASP A 303 19.67 22.77 -1.97
N ASP A 304 19.25 22.83 -3.24
CA ASP A 304 20.12 22.91 -4.39
C ASP A 304 19.91 24.20 -5.17
N THR A 305 21.00 24.90 -5.42
CA THR A 305 20.98 26.17 -6.19
C THR A 305 21.01 25.94 -7.70
N LYS A 306 21.25 24.69 -8.14
CA LYS A 306 21.32 24.35 -9.56
C LYS A 306 20.09 23.56 -10.00
N PRO A 307 19.35 24.05 -11.00
CA PRO A 307 18.24 23.30 -11.55
C PRO A 307 18.74 22.00 -12.21
N PHE A 308 17.97 20.93 -12.05
CA PHE A 308 18.22 19.66 -12.70
C PHE A 308 17.19 19.42 -13.80
N VAL A 309 17.63 19.02 -14.98
CA VAL A 309 16.76 18.79 -16.15
C VAL A 309 16.69 17.30 -16.45
N ALA A 310 15.49 16.76 -16.56
CA ALA A 310 15.26 15.36 -16.89
C ALA A 310 14.13 15.17 -17.90
N GLU A 311 14.31 14.21 -18.82
CA GLU A 311 13.23 13.67 -19.67
C GLU A 311 12.42 12.65 -18.88
N THR A 312 11.10 12.84 -18.80
CA THR A 312 10.20 11.95 -18.05
C THR A 312 9.48 10.90 -18.90
N ILE A 313 9.67 10.92 -20.21
CA ILE A 313 9.12 9.90 -21.10
C ILE A 313 10.13 8.74 -21.26
N MET A 314 9.63 7.53 -21.02
CA MET A 314 10.43 6.31 -21.12
C MET A 314 10.55 5.82 -22.57
N THR A 315 11.73 5.39 -22.97
CA THR A 315 11.96 4.71 -24.25
C THR A 315 11.50 3.25 -24.20
N ARG A 316 11.33 2.62 -25.37
CA ARG A 316 11.02 1.17 -25.47
C ARG A 316 12.17 0.30 -24.90
N GLU A 317 13.40 0.73 -25.04
CA GLU A 317 14.55 0.03 -24.48
C GLU A 317 14.50 0.05 -22.94
N GLU A 318 14.29 1.20 -22.33
CA GLU A 318 14.10 1.34 -20.89
C GLU A 318 12.94 0.48 -20.40
N LEU A 319 11.78 0.54 -21.06
CA LEU A 319 10.59 -0.26 -20.73
C LEU A 319 10.88 -1.75 -20.70
N SER A 320 11.71 -2.27 -21.59
CA SER A 320 12.05 -3.69 -21.70
C SER A 320 12.62 -4.27 -20.39
N LYS A 321 13.20 -3.42 -19.54
CA LYS A 321 13.83 -3.76 -18.26
C LYS A 321 12.80 -3.91 -17.13
N TYR A 322 11.62 -3.26 -17.24
CA TYR A 322 10.57 -3.26 -16.22
C TYR A 322 9.67 -4.49 -16.32
N LYS A 323 10.17 -5.59 -15.80
CA LYS A 323 9.47 -6.88 -15.68
C LYS A 323 9.60 -7.39 -14.25
N THR A 324 8.54 -7.97 -13.69
CA THR A 324 8.55 -8.48 -12.32
C THR A 324 9.72 -9.43 -12.04
N LYS A 325 10.11 -10.26 -13.01
CA LYS A 325 11.27 -11.17 -12.91
C LYS A 325 12.62 -10.47 -12.81
N ASN A 326 12.74 -9.24 -13.36
CA ASN A 326 13.97 -8.47 -13.30
C ASN A 326 14.09 -7.68 -11.99
N ILE A 327 12.93 -7.32 -11.41
CA ILE A 327 12.83 -6.55 -10.16
C ILE A 327 12.92 -7.48 -8.97
N PHE A 328 12.19 -8.57 -8.98
CA PHE A 328 12.12 -9.57 -7.89
C PHE A 328 12.96 -10.81 -8.23
N THR A 329 14.28 -10.66 -8.31
CA THR A 329 15.20 -11.72 -8.77
C THR A 329 15.25 -12.94 -7.84
N SER A 330 15.07 -12.74 -6.54
CA SER A 330 15.11 -13.80 -5.52
C SER A 330 13.71 -14.21 -5.01
N TRP A 331 12.65 -13.74 -5.67
CA TRP A 331 11.28 -13.94 -5.27
C TRP A 331 10.33 -13.81 -6.46
N ASN A 332 9.29 -14.61 -6.51
CA ASN A 332 8.27 -14.51 -7.56
C ASN A 332 6.90 -14.21 -6.93
N PRO A 333 6.55 -12.90 -6.77
CA PRO A 333 5.29 -12.50 -6.15
C PRO A 333 4.07 -12.98 -6.93
N VAL A 334 4.14 -13.01 -8.25
CA VAL A 334 3.01 -13.41 -9.12
C VAL A 334 2.67 -14.89 -8.90
N LYS A 335 3.68 -15.77 -8.85
CA LYS A 335 3.48 -17.21 -8.58
C LYS A 335 2.97 -17.42 -7.15
N GLN A 336 3.56 -16.73 -6.18
CA GLN A 336 3.15 -16.81 -4.78
C GLN A 336 1.72 -16.34 -4.58
N LEU A 337 1.35 -15.19 -5.17
CA LEU A 337 0.00 -14.65 -5.10
C LEU A 337 -1.04 -15.64 -5.66
N LYS A 338 -0.81 -16.24 -6.84
CA LYS A 338 -1.72 -17.25 -7.40
C LYS A 338 -1.97 -18.42 -6.45
N LYS A 339 -0.91 -18.91 -5.77
CA LYS A 339 -1.03 -19.99 -4.78
C LYS A 339 -1.86 -19.54 -3.57
N LEU A 340 -1.54 -18.36 -3.02
CA LEU A 340 -2.20 -17.82 -1.83
C LEU A 340 -3.68 -17.50 -2.11
N GLU A 341 -3.98 -16.89 -3.23
CA GLU A 341 -5.36 -16.59 -3.63
C GLU A 341 -6.21 -17.85 -3.76
N LYS A 342 -5.66 -18.93 -4.35
CA LYS A 342 -6.36 -20.22 -4.43
C LYS A 342 -6.64 -20.81 -3.04
N GLN A 343 -5.69 -20.70 -2.11
CA GLN A 343 -5.84 -21.18 -0.73
C GLN A 343 -6.86 -20.32 0.03
N SER A 344 -6.76 -19.00 -0.06
CA SER A 344 -7.67 -18.06 0.58
C SER A 344 -9.13 -18.26 0.14
N ARG A 345 -9.37 -18.41 -1.17
CA ARG A 345 -10.73 -18.67 -1.71
C ARG A 345 -11.34 -19.96 -1.16
N LYS A 346 -10.53 -21.03 -0.95
CA LYS A 346 -11.02 -22.25 -0.33
C LYS A 346 -11.43 -22.03 1.12
N LEU A 347 -10.60 -21.29 1.87
CA LEU A 347 -10.86 -20.98 3.26
C LEU A 347 -12.07 -20.05 3.42
N GLN A 348 -12.18 -18.99 2.60
CA GLN A 348 -13.34 -18.10 2.58
C GLN A 348 -14.64 -18.87 2.31
N LYS A 349 -14.64 -19.77 1.29
CA LYS A 349 -15.79 -20.61 1.00
C LYS A 349 -16.17 -21.56 2.16
N LYS A 350 -15.18 -22.04 2.92
CA LYS A 350 -15.41 -22.95 4.05
C LYS A 350 -15.95 -22.23 5.29
N HIS A 351 -15.47 -21.02 5.57
CA HIS A 351 -15.68 -20.35 6.85
C HIS A 351 -16.65 -19.17 6.81
N PHE A 352 -16.85 -18.55 5.64
CA PHE A 352 -17.73 -17.38 5.47
C PHE A 352 -19.04 -17.68 4.72
N LYS A 353 -19.23 -18.92 4.26
CA LYS A 353 -20.53 -19.33 3.72
C LYS A 353 -21.41 -19.83 4.85
N ASN A 354 -22.41 -19.07 5.14
CA ASN A 354 -23.73 -19.53 5.64
C ASN A 354 -24.73 -19.50 4.53
#